data_adc23bff003daa3daa7928555e0fbb62
#
_entry.id   adc23bff003daa3daa7928555e0fbb62
#
_cell.length_a   1.000
_cell.length_b   1.000
_cell.length_c   1.000
_cell.angle_alpha   90.00
_cell.angle_beta   90.00
_cell.angle_gamma   90.00
#
_symmetry.space_group_name_H-M   'P 1'
#
loop_
_entity.id
_entity.type
_entity.pdbx_description
1 polymer ?
#
loop_
_entity_poly.entity_id
_entity_poly.type
_entity_poly.pdbx_seq_one_letter_code
_entity_poly.pdbx_strand_id
1 'polypeptide(L)'
;LVNGKDQKYCFNKILGWKKSQIKVFPSFRFIKSNRKSENIIFLPLNIRNINEVLYNFELLIQKQKLDYKNFKIRNHPAAMFSKRNNYVIKKLKLSIQNSVSFKQKIKKRKYQIFIGTSGAIIESLERGNNVIQICDDPLYDIYSSKIWPSIKTTKIDKNIYTYELKKKENLNKFDINNKILKKYFNSLKNKTKLDLG
;
A
#
# COMPACT_ATOMS: atom_id res chain seq x y z
N LEU A 1 15.63 -2.91 14.42
CA LEU A 1 15.73 -3.18 12.97
C LEU A 1 14.64 -2.41 12.23
N VAL A 2 14.94 -1.85 11.06
CA VAL A 2 14.00 -1.16 10.18
C VAL A 2 14.10 -1.71 8.77
N ASN A 3 13.02 -1.65 7.98
CA ASN A 3 12.98 -2.33 6.69
C ASN A 3 13.47 -1.47 5.52
N GLY A 4 13.76 -0.19 5.71
CA GLY A 4 14.19 0.66 4.62
C GLY A 4 14.83 1.98 5.04
N LYS A 5 15.30 2.73 4.05
CA LYS A 5 15.97 4.00 4.26
C LYS A 5 15.07 5.07 4.87
N ASP A 6 13.82 5.15 4.44
CA ASP A 6 12.86 6.13 4.95
C ASP A 6 12.47 5.85 6.39
N GLN A 7 12.32 4.58 6.76
CA GLN A 7 12.14 4.21 8.16
C GLN A 7 13.37 4.56 9.00
N LYS A 8 14.59 4.30 8.48
CA LYS A 8 15.83 4.73 9.15
C LYS A 8 15.87 6.24 9.33
N TYR A 9 15.45 6.99 8.33
CA TYR A 9 15.35 8.44 8.39
C TYR A 9 14.36 8.87 9.49
N CYS A 10 13.16 8.31 9.50
CA CYS A 10 12.13 8.59 10.49
C CYS A 10 12.64 8.35 11.92
N PHE A 11 13.20 7.17 12.19
CA PHE A 11 13.75 6.84 13.51
C PHE A 11 14.87 7.80 13.94
N ASN A 12 15.75 8.18 13.01
CA ASN A 12 16.86 9.07 13.33
C ASN A 12 16.41 10.53 13.47
N LYS A 13 15.66 11.07 12.49
CA LYS A 13 15.37 12.51 12.42
C LYS A 13 14.14 12.92 13.20
N ILE A 14 13.16 12.04 13.34
CA ILE A 14 11.89 12.36 14.00
C ILE A 14 11.88 11.81 15.43
N LEU A 15 12.34 10.56 15.62
CA LEU A 15 12.34 9.90 16.92
C LEU A 15 13.66 10.05 17.69
N GLY A 16 14.68 10.72 17.13
CA GLY A 16 15.93 11.05 17.81
C GLY A 16 16.90 9.88 18.02
N TRP A 17 16.65 8.71 17.42
CA TRP A 17 17.56 7.56 17.58
C TRP A 17 18.91 7.80 16.91
N LYS A 18 20.00 7.38 17.56
CA LYS A 18 21.35 7.45 16.97
C LYS A 18 21.45 6.52 15.75
N LYS A 19 22.11 6.98 14.68
CA LYS A 19 22.27 6.18 13.44
C LYS A 19 22.89 4.81 13.69
N SER A 20 23.79 4.69 14.67
CA SER A 20 24.45 3.44 15.09
C SER A 20 23.48 2.42 15.67
N GLN A 21 22.38 2.87 16.27
CA GLN A 21 21.35 2.01 16.86
C GLN A 21 20.36 1.46 15.82
N ILE A 22 20.37 2.00 14.59
CA ILE A 22 19.40 1.68 13.57
C ILE A 22 20.05 0.83 12.48
N LYS A 23 19.68 -0.45 12.41
CA LYS A 23 20.10 -1.36 11.34
C LYS A 23 18.98 -1.56 10.33
N VAL A 24 19.27 -1.40 9.04
CA VAL A 24 18.33 -1.68 7.97
C VAL A 24 18.42 -3.16 7.63
N PHE A 25 17.28 -3.86 7.70
CA PHE A 25 17.15 -5.27 7.40
C PHE A 25 16.04 -5.50 6.37
N PRO A 26 16.18 -6.47 5.45
CA PRO A 26 15.14 -6.77 4.47
C PRO A 26 13.80 -7.14 5.13
N SER A 27 12.70 -6.69 4.55
CA SER A 27 11.38 -7.08 5.02
C SER A 27 11.05 -8.51 4.59
N PHE A 28 10.70 -9.37 5.56
CA PHE A 28 10.20 -10.72 5.26
C PHE A 28 8.79 -10.73 4.67
N ARG A 29 8.04 -9.64 4.85
CA ARG A 29 6.67 -9.50 4.32
C ARG A 29 6.62 -9.31 2.82
N PHE A 30 7.66 -8.73 2.26
CA PHE A 30 7.68 -8.27 0.89
C PHE A 30 8.70 -9.06 0.09
N ILE A 31 8.31 -10.26 -0.30
CA ILE A 31 9.08 -11.05 -1.26
C ILE A 31 8.73 -10.52 -2.65
N LYS A 32 9.76 -10.25 -3.45
CA LYS A 32 9.58 -9.86 -4.86
C LYS A 32 8.73 -10.91 -5.56
N SER A 33 7.48 -10.59 -5.84
CA SER A 33 6.59 -11.48 -6.57
C SER A 33 6.58 -11.07 -8.04
N ASN A 34 6.67 -12.05 -8.93
CA ASN A 34 6.54 -11.85 -10.37
C ASN A 34 5.07 -11.65 -10.82
N ARG A 35 4.15 -11.40 -9.88
CA ARG A 35 2.75 -11.18 -10.20
C ARG A 35 2.58 -9.94 -11.05
N LYS A 36 1.88 -10.09 -12.17
CA LYS A 36 1.51 -8.95 -13.01
C LYS A 36 0.71 -7.95 -12.17
N SER A 37 1.05 -6.69 -12.33
CA SER A 37 0.31 -5.61 -11.68
C SER A 37 -1.08 -5.48 -12.31
N GLU A 38 -2.11 -5.30 -11.47
CA GLU A 38 -3.50 -5.12 -11.88
C GLU A 38 -4.06 -3.84 -11.28
N ASN A 39 -5.12 -3.31 -11.90
CA ASN A 39 -5.91 -2.23 -11.29
C ASN A 39 -6.80 -2.84 -10.21
N ILE A 40 -6.58 -2.46 -8.96
CA ILE A 40 -7.30 -3.05 -7.82
C ILE A 40 -7.72 -1.96 -6.85
N ILE A 41 -8.93 -2.10 -6.31
CA ILE A 41 -9.43 -1.36 -5.15
C ILE A 41 -9.36 -2.29 -3.95
N PHE A 42 -8.58 -1.91 -2.95
CA PHE A 42 -8.39 -2.67 -1.71
C PHE A 42 -9.26 -2.09 -0.60
N LEU A 43 -10.06 -2.95 0.03
CA LEU A 43 -10.81 -2.60 1.23
C LEU A 43 -10.03 -3.03 2.48
N PRO A 44 -10.08 -2.25 3.57
CA PRO A 44 -9.48 -2.61 4.85
C PRO A 44 -10.32 -3.66 5.59
N LEU A 45 -9.82 -4.16 6.71
CA LEU A 45 -10.58 -5.03 7.61
C LEU A 45 -11.85 -4.36 8.10
N ASN A 46 -11.74 -3.11 8.54
CA ASN A 46 -12.85 -2.30 9.02
C ASN A 46 -12.85 -0.94 8.34
N ILE A 47 -14.02 -0.44 7.97
CA ILE A 47 -14.25 0.89 7.43
C ILE A 47 -14.94 1.71 8.51
N ARG A 48 -14.33 2.78 8.99
CA ARG A 48 -14.87 3.60 10.08
C ARG A 48 -16.07 4.41 9.63
N ASN A 49 -15.94 5.15 8.55
CA ASN A 49 -16.98 6.00 7.99
C ASN A 49 -17.31 5.61 6.55
N ILE A 50 -18.38 4.81 6.39
CA ILE A 50 -18.79 4.32 5.07
C ILE A 50 -19.25 5.44 4.15
N ASN A 51 -20.06 6.38 4.66
CA ASN A 51 -20.61 7.45 3.85
C ASN A 51 -19.51 8.36 3.31
N GLU A 52 -18.54 8.68 4.15
CA GLU A 52 -17.35 9.47 3.76
C GLU A 52 -16.53 8.75 2.68
N VAL A 53 -16.31 7.45 2.82
CA VAL A 53 -15.59 6.64 1.85
C VAL A 53 -16.31 6.60 0.50
N LEU A 54 -17.62 6.39 0.50
CA LEU A 54 -18.41 6.34 -0.73
C LEU A 54 -18.45 7.71 -1.41
N TYR A 55 -18.66 8.77 -0.67
CA TYR A 55 -18.60 10.15 -1.18
C TYR A 55 -17.24 10.46 -1.81
N ASN A 56 -16.15 10.17 -1.09
CA ASN A 56 -14.80 10.40 -1.59
C ASN A 56 -14.46 9.53 -2.82
N PHE A 57 -15.04 8.33 -2.92
CA PHE A 57 -14.85 7.50 -4.10
C PHE A 57 -15.55 8.08 -5.33
N GLU A 58 -16.76 8.59 -5.20
CA GLU A 58 -17.47 9.29 -6.26
C GLU A 58 -16.73 10.57 -6.69
N LEU A 59 -16.23 11.33 -5.72
CA LEU A 59 -15.40 12.51 -5.99
C LEU A 59 -14.11 12.13 -6.72
N LEU A 60 -13.49 11.01 -6.38
CA LEU A 60 -12.32 10.48 -7.08
C LEU A 60 -12.65 10.16 -8.55
N ILE A 61 -13.80 9.52 -8.82
CA ILE A 61 -14.26 9.21 -10.18
C ILE A 61 -14.41 10.49 -11.00
N GLN A 62 -14.96 11.55 -10.41
CA GLN A 62 -15.13 12.84 -11.09
C GLN A 62 -13.80 13.54 -11.38
N LYS A 63 -12.87 13.53 -10.41
CA LYS A 63 -11.61 14.28 -10.51
C LYS A 63 -10.49 13.54 -11.25
N GLN A 64 -10.51 12.21 -11.26
CA GLN A 64 -9.48 11.39 -11.89
C GLN A 64 -10.08 10.60 -13.07
N LYS A 65 -9.68 10.95 -14.28
CA LYS A 65 -10.09 10.28 -15.51
C LYS A 65 -9.41 8.91 -15.65
N LEU A 66 -9.83 7.93 -14.84
CA LEU A 66 -9.37 6.55 -14.88
C LEU A 66 -10.48 5.66 -15.46
N ASP A 67 -10.09 4.56 -16.10
CA ASP A 67 -11.06 3.54 -16.52
C ASP A 67 -11.38 2.62 -15.34
N TYR A 68 -12.32 3.04 -14.50
CA TYR A 68 -12.71 2.34 -13.29
C TYR A 68 -13.35 0.98 -13.57
N LYS A 69 -13.93 0.75 -14.76
CA LYS A 69 -14.53 -0.55 -15.13
C LYS A 69 -13.50 -1.68 -15.19
N ASN A 70 -12.22 -1.34 -15.38
CA ASN A 70 -11.10 -2.28 -15.36
C ASN A 70 -10.50 -2.52 -13.96
N PHE A 71 -11.15 -2.03 -12.89
CA PHE A 71 -10.69 -2.28 -11.53
C PHE A 71 -11.38 -3.51 -10.92
N LYS A 72 -10.58 -4.37 -10.30
CA LYS A 72 -11.08 -5.44 -9.44
C LYS A 72 -11.21 -4.92 -8.02
N ILE A 73 -12.26 -5.29 -7.31
CA ILE A 73 -12.41 -4.97 -5.89
C ILE A 73 -11.93 -6.17 -5.08
N ARG A 74 -11.03 -5.93 -4.15
CA ARG A 74 -10.49 -6.96 -3.24
C ARG A 74 -10.81 -6.58 -1.79
N ASN A 75 -11.57 -7.45 -1.13
CA ASN A 75 -11.82 -7.33 0.30
C ASN A 75 -10.60 -7.79 1.12
N HIS A 76 -10.49 -7.31 2.35
CA HIS A 76 -9.51 -7.84 3.29
C HIS A 76 -9.86 -9.32 3.59
N PRO A 77 -8.88 -10.26 3.61
CA PRO A 77 -9.17 -11.68 3.84
C PRO A 77 -9.99 -11.96 5.09
N ALA A 78 -9.68 -11.29 6.20
CA ALA A 78 -10.42 -11.46 7.45
C ALA A 78 -11.79 -10.75 7.47
N ALA A 79 -12.15 -9.98 6.44
CA ALA A 79 -13.44 -9.30 6.30
C ALA A 79 -14.37 -9.94 5.26
N MET A 80 -14.07 -11.15 4.80
CA MET A 80 -14.83 -11.82 3.74
C MET A 80 -16.33 -11.92 4.04
N PHE A 81 -16.70 -12.16 5.30
CA PHE A 81 -18.09 -12.29 5.74
C PHE A 81 -18.67 -11.01 6.37
N SER A 82 -17.94 -9.89 6.31
CA SER A 82 -18.42 -8.62 6.86
C SER A 82 -19.58 -8.07 6.04
N LYS A 83 -20.79 -8.00 6.64
CA LYS A 83 -21.94 -7.36 6.02
C LYS A 83 -21.65 -5.91 5.63
N ARG A 84 -20.88 -5.21 6.46
CA ARG A 84 -20.48 -3.82 6.25
C ARG A 84 -19.59 -3.66 5.00
N ASN A 85 -18.56 -4.48 4.87
CA ASN A 85 -17.69 -4.45 3.69
C ASN A 85 -18.44 -4.87 2.43
N ASN A 86 -19.31 -5.88 2.51
CA ASN A 86 -20.13 -6.33 1.39
C ASN A 86 -21.09 -5.23 0.90
N TYR A 87 -21.68 -4.46 1.81
CA TYR A 87 -22.45 -3.27 1.44
C TYR A 87 -21.62 -2.24 0.68
N VAL A 88 -20.42 -1.91 1.18
CA VAL A 88 -19.50 -0.99 0.50
C VAL A 88 -19.13 -1.51 -0.88
N ILE A 89 -18.78 -2.79 -1.01
CA ILE A 89 -18.46 -3.42 -2.31
C ILE A 89 -19.60 -3.24 -3.30
N LYS A 90 -20.85 -3.50 -2.86
CA LYS A 90 -22.04 -3.32 -3.70
C LYS A 90 -22.17 -1.86 -4.19
N LYS A 91 -21.99 -0.89 -3.30
CA LYS A 91 -22.07 0.54 -3.64
C LYS A 91 -20.94 0.97 -4.58
N LEU A 92 -19.69 0.56 -4.31
CA LEU A 92 -18.55 0.84 -5.20
C LEU A 92 -18.77 0.27 -6.60
N LYS A 93 -19.32 -0.95 -6.72
CA LYS A 93 -19.65 -1.54 -8.02
C LYS A 93 -20.68 -0.71 -8.78
N LEU A 94 -21.69 -0.20 -8.12
CA LEU A 94 -22.70 0.68 -8.75
C LEU A 94 -22.06 1.98 -9.23
N SER A 95 -21.24 2.64 -8.41
CA SER A 95 -20.54 3.87 -8.82
C SER A 95 -19.59 3.61 -10.02
N ILE A 96 -18.93 2.45 -10.04
CA ILE A 96 -18.07 2.04 -11.17
C ILE A 96 -18.90 1.82 -12.45
N GLN A 97 -20.04 1.14 -12.35
CA GLN A 97 -20.92 0.91 -13.50
C GLN A 97 -21.42 2.20 -14.12
N ASN A 98 -21.75 3.19 -13.27
CA ASN A 98 -22.22 4.51 -13.70
C ASN A 98 -21.08 5.44 -14.15
N SER A 99 -19.82 5.05 -13.96
CA SER A 99 -18.69 5.88 -14.36
C SER A 99 -18.52 5.91 -15.88
N VAL A 100 -18.07 7.08 -16.38
CA VAL A 100 -17.71 7.22 -17.80
C VAL A 100 -16.46 6.39 -18.09
N SER A 101 -16.51 5.60 -19.16
CA SER A 101 -15.35 4.82 -19.59
C SER A 101 -14.37 5.72 -20.32
N PHE A 102 -13.17 5.87 -19.79
CA PHE A 102 -12.09 6.60 -20.47
C PHE A 102 -11.16 5.60 -21.14
N LYS A 103 -11.02 5.70 -22.48
CA LYS A 103 -9.94 4.98 -23.18
C LYS A 103 -8.60 5.55 -22.71
N GLN A 104 -8.00 4.90 -21.72
CA GLN A 104 -6.63 5.24 -21.34
C GLN A 104 -5.67 4.84 -22.46
N LYS A 105 -4.90 5.80 -22.99
CA LYS A 105 -3.65 5.46 -23.68
C LYS A 105 -2.89 4.53 -22.74
N ILE A 106 -2.48 3.37 -23.24
CA ILE A 106 -1.85 2.28 -22.45
C ILE A 106 -0.71 2.86 -21.61
N LYS A 107 -1.01 3.30 -20.41
CA LYS A 107 0.03 3.65 -19.43
C LYS A 107 0.62 2.37 -18.90
N LYS A 108 1.94 2.22 -18.94
CA LYS A 108 2.68 1.05 -18.45
C LYS A 108 2.41 0.73 -16.96
N ARG A 109 1.95 1.74 -16.18
CA ARG A 109 1.71 1.61 -14.74
C ARG A 109 0.24 1.36 -14.45
N LYS A 110 -0.03 0.41 -13.56
CA LYS A 110 -1.36 0.13 -13.04
C LYS A 110 -1.65 1.01 -11.83
N TYR A 111 -2.94 1.22 -11.58
CA TYR A 111 -3.41 1.97 -10.42
C TYR A 111 -3.91 1.01 -9.34
N GLN A 112 -3.54 1.31 -8.11
CA GLN A 112 -4.07 0.62 -6.93
C GLN A 112 -4.69 1.64 -6.00
N ILE A 113 -5.96 1.44 -5.68
CA ILE A 113 -6.74 2.33 -4.81
C ILE A 113 -6.86 1.61 -3.46
N PHE A 114 -6.45 2.27 -2.40
CA PHE A 114 -6.56 1.78 -1.04
C PHE A 114 -7.60 2.61 -0.29
N ILE A 115 -8.57 1.93 0.30
CA ILE A 115 -9.53 2.54 1.22
C ILE A 115 -8.94 2.36 2.62
N GLY A 116 -8.86 3.46 3.38
CA GLY A 116 -8.24 3.46 4.70
C GLY A 116 -6.72 3.27 4.66
N THR A 117 -6.16 2.89 5.81
CA THR A 117 -4.72 2.74 6.00
C THR A 117 -4.27 1.30 5.76
N SER A 118 -3.23 1.11 4.96
CA SER A 118 -2.68 -0.22 4.67
C SER A 118 -1.17 -0.19 4.44
N GLY A 119 -0.44 -1.08 5.11
CA GLY A 119 1.00 -1.29 4.84
C GLY A 119 1.30 -1.77 3.41
N ALA A 120 0.30 -2.31 2.70
CA ALA A 120 0.44 -2.73 1.30
C ALA A 120 0.62 -1.55 0.32
N ILE A 121 0.37 -0.31 0.74
CA ILE A 121 0.65 0.90 -0.04
C ILE A 121 2.15 0.97 -0.39
N ILE A 122 3.03 0.73 0.58
CA ILE A 122 4.48 0.72 0.37
C ILE A 122 4.89 -0.37 -0.63
N GLU A 123 4.34 -1.57 -0.48
CA GLU A 123 4.59 -2.68 -1.41
C GLU A 123 4.13 -2.34 -2.83
N SER A 124 2.96 -1.72 -2.95
CA SER A 124 2.41 -1.30 -4.23
C SER A 124 3.31 -0.28 -4.94
N LEU A 125 3.79 0.71 -4.20
CA LEU A 125 4.71 1.73 -4.73
C LEU A 125 6.02 1.12 -5.21
N GLU A 126 6.58 0.19 -4.47
CA GLU A 126 7.83 -0.49 -4.84
C GLU A 126 7.68 -1.39 -6.07
N ARG A 127 6.49 -1.93 -6.29
CA ARG A 127 6.14 -2.64 -7.52
C ARG A 127 5.94 -1.71 -8.72
N GLY A 128 6.06 -0.39 -8.52
CA GLY A 128 5.94 0.63 -9.56
C GLY A 128 4.51 0.96 -9.96
N ASN A 129 3.52 0.66 -9.09
CA ASN A 129 2.14 1.08 -9.30
C ASN A 129 1.96 2.55 -8.93
N ASN A 130 0.96 3.18 -9.54
CA ASN A 130 0.40 4.42 -9.04
C ASN A 130 -0.56 4.09 -7.91
N VAL A 131 -0.41 4.76 -6.79
CA VAL A 131 -1.25 4.51 -5.62
C VAL A 131 -2.15 5.70 -5.35
N ILE A 132 -3.42 5.42 -5.10
CA ILE A 132 -4.40 6.37 -4.61
C ILE A 132 -4.90 5.85 -3.27
N GLN A 133 -4.98 6.73 -2.27
CA GLN A 133 -5.57 6.40 -0.98
C GLN A 133 -6.80 7.28 -0.75
N ILE A 134 -7.89 6.64 -0.33
CA ILE A 134 -9.07 7.30 0.23
C ILE A 134 -8.99 7.06 1.74
N CYS A 135 -8.72 8.11 2.50
CA CYS A 135 -8.66 8.03 3.95
C CYS A 135 -10.08 7.96 4.51
N ASP A 136 -10.34 6.98 5.36
CA ASP A 136 -11.57 6.87 6.14
C ASP A 136 -11.49 7.62 7.48
N ASP A 137 -10.30 8.12 7.81
CA ASP A 137 -10.01 8.95 8.97
C ASP A 137 -9.08 10.11 8.56
N PRO A 138 -9.52 11.37 8.66
CA PRO A 138 -8.77 12.52 8.18
C PRO A 138 -7.54 12.88 9.04
N LEU A 139 -7.33 12.20 10.16
CA LEU A 139 -6.33 12.61 11.15
C LEU A 139 -4.89 12.20 10.80
N TYR A 140 -4.66 11.32 9.80
CA TYR A 140 -3.33 10.75 9.58
C TYR A 140 -2.87 10.85 8.13
N ASP A 141 -1.99 11.78 7.84
CA ASP A 141 -1.13 11.75 6.65
C ASP A 141 0.07 10.82 6.92
N ILE A 142 -0.18 9.52 6.95
CA ILE A 142 0.81 8.49 7.31
C ILE A 142 1.94 8.42 6.29
N TYR A 143 1.67 8.80 5.05
CA TYR A 143 2.63 8.73 3.93
C TYR A 143 3.13 10.10 3.51
N SER A 144 3.15 11.07 4.42
CA SER A 144 3.70 12.40 4.12
C SER A 144 5.17 12.30 3.75
N SER A 145 5.61 13.21 2.89
CA SER A 145 7.02 13.30 2.49
C SER A 145 7.95 13.68 3.65
N LYS A 146 7.40 14.13 4.78
CA LYS A 146 8.15 14.38 6.02
C LYS A 146 8.60 13.08 6.67
N ILE A 147 7.71 12.07 6.67
CA ILE A 147 7.97 10.73 7.24
C ILE A 147 8.62 9.83 6.19
N TRP A 148 8.19 9.96 4.93
CA TRP A 148 8.65 9.15 3.79
C TRP A 148 9.26 10.04 2.71
N PRO A 149 10.53 10.48 2.85
CA PRO A 149 11.17 11.41 1.90
C PRO A 149 11.20 10.92 0.46
N SER A 150 11.22 9.61 0.25
CA SER A 150 11.22 9.00 -1.09
C SER A 150 9.83 8.99 -1.76
N ILE A 151 8.76 9.29 -1.03
CA ILE A 151 7.40 9.36 -1.57
C ILE A 151 7.04 10.80 -1.90
N LYS A 152 6.53 11.00 -3.12
CA LYS A 152 5.83 12.22 -3.52
C LYS A 152 4.36 12.03 -3.21
N THR A 153 3.84 12.82 -2.29
CA THR A 153 2.42 12.86 -1.91
C THR A 153 1.76 14.04 -2.59
N THR A 154 0.65 13.80 -3.29
CA THR A 154 -0.17 14.86 -3.89
C THR A 154 -1.60 14.69 -3.38
N LYS A 155 -2.15 15.75 -2.80
CA LYS A 155 -3.53 15.79 -2.34
C LYS A 155 -4.45 16.08 -3.54
N ILE A 156 -5.42 15.19 -3.80
CA ILE A 156 -6.47 15.40 -4.81
C ILE A 156 -7.64 16.15 -4.20
N ASP A 157 -8.04 15.73 -2.98
CA ASP A 157 -9.10 16.35 -2.20
C ASP A 157 -8.88 16.10 -0.70
N LYS A 158 -9.83 16.55 0.15
CA LYS A 158 -9.72 16.54 1.62
C LYS A 158 -9.18 15.21 2.17
N ASN A 159 -9.70 14.07 1.68
CA ASN A 159 -9.33 12.74 2.16
C ASN A 159 -8.81 11.83 1.04
N ILE A 160 -8.38 12.41 -0.08
CA ILE A 160 -7.90 11.66 -1.25
C ILE A 160 -6.48 12.10 -1.60
N TYR A 161 -5.56 11.13 -1.59
CA TYR A 161 -4.15 11.35 -1.86
C TYR A 161 -3.65 10.43 -2.96
N THR A 162 -2.69 10.91 -3.75
CA THR A 162 -1.89 10.06 -4.64
C THR A 162 -0.47 9.98 -4.14
N TYR A 163 0.12 8.81 -4.33
CA TYR A 163 1.50 8.53 -3.94
C TYR A 163 2.29 8.02 -5.14
N GLU A 164 3.50 8.55 -5.30
CA GLU A 164 4.44 8.14 -6.32
C GLU A 164 5.85 8.06 -5.71
N LEU A 165 6.66 7.11 -6.14
CA LEU A 165 8.09 7.12 -5.82
C LEU A 165 8.80 8.22 -6.61
N LYS A 166 9.55 9.09 -5.93
CA LYS A 166 10.36 10.16 -6.55
C LYS A 166 11.45 9.58 -7.46
N LYS A 167 12.01 8.44 -7.06
CA LYS A 167 13.00 7.65 -7.83
C LYS A 167 12.66 6.17 -7.66
N LYS A 168 13.26 5.29 -8.48
CA LYS A 168 13.23 3.83 -8.24
C LYS A 168 14.09 3.51 -7.00
N GLU A 169 13.65 3.94 -5.84
CA GLU A 169 14.29 3.63 -4.57
C GLU A 169 13.55 2.50 -3.89
N ASN A 170 14.28 1.64 -3.21
CA ASN A 170 13.69 0.60 -2.38
C ASN A 170 13.29 1.22 -1.04
N LEU A 171 12.01 1.46 -0.82
CA LEU A 171 11.47 1.95 0.46
C LEU A 171 11.64 0.90 1.56
N ASN A 172 11.40 -0.34 1.21
CA ASN A 172 11.79 -1.50 1.96
C ASN A 172 12.97 -2.14 1.24
N LYS A 173 14.00 -2.49 1.95
CA LYS A 173 15.06 -3.29 1.38
C LYS A 173 14.49 -4.67 1.08
N PHE A 174 13.97 -4.86 -0.16
CA PHE A 174 13.76 -6.21 -0.64
C PHE A 174 15.13 -6.86 -0.72
N ASP A 175 15.30 -7.98 -0.06
CA ASP A 175 16.50 -8.72 -0.32
C ASP A 175 16.44 -9.30 -1.73
N ILE A 176 17.10 -8.59 -2.62
CA ILE A 176 17.39 -9.07 -3.95
C ILE A 176 18.34 -10.27 -3.86
N ASN A 177 19.12 -10.37 -2.79
CA ASN A 177 19.96 -11.51 -2.45
C ASN A 177 19.24 -12.40 -1.43
N ASN A 178 18.46 -13.33 -1.92
CA ASN A 178 17.90 -14.46 -1.16
C ASN A 178 18.93 -15.22 -0.27
N LYS A 179 20.24 -14.91 -0.40
CA LYS A 179 21.32 -15.54 0.35
C LYS A 179 21.25 -15.22 1.86
N ILE A 180 20.99 -13.96 2.23
CA ILE A 180 20.93 -13.57 3.65
C ILE A 180 19.69 -14.19 4.31
N LEU A 181 18.54 -14.11 3.62
CA LEU A 181 17.30 -14.72 4.12
C LEU A 181 17.41 -16.25 4.19
N LYS A 182 17.96 -16.89 3.14
CA LYS A 182 18.22 -18.34 3.15
C LYS A 182 19.17 -18.75 4.28
N LYS A 183 20.26 -18.00 4.49
CA LYS A 183 21.21 -18.24 5.60
C LYS A 183 20.52 -18.11 6.96
N TYR A 184 19.67 -17.10 7.14
CA TYR A 184 18.91 -16.89 8.37
C TYR A 184 17.89 -18.01 8.60
N PHE A 185 17.08 -18.37 7.61
CA PHE A 185 16.12 -19.47 7.72
C PHE A 185 16.81 -20.84 7.94
N ASN A 186 17.95 -21.08 7.29
CA ASN A 186 18.72 -22.29 7.54
C ASN A 186 19.30 -22.34 8.94
N SER A 187 19.72 -21.20 9.52
CA SER A 187 20.18 -21.12 10.92
C SER A 187 19.04 -21.37 11.92
N LEU A 188 17.81 -20.92 11.61
CA LEU A 188 16.63 -21.21 12.44
C LEU A 188 16.24 -22.70 12.36
N LYS A 189 16.24 -23.29 11.17
CA LYS A 189 15.95 -24.73 11.00
C LYS A 189 16.96 -25.61 11.72
N ASN A 190 18.21 -25.20 11.78
CA ASN A 190 19.25 -25.95 12.50
C ASN A 190 19.10 -25.82 14.04
N LYS A 191 18.62 -24.66 14.54
CA LYS A 191 18.32 -24.50 15.98
C LYS A 191 17.11 -25.35 16.41
N THR A 192 16.02 -25.36 15.62
CA THR A 192 14.82 -26.15 15.94
C THR A 192 15.07 -27.67 15.85
N LYS A 193 16.09 -28.15 15.12
CA LYS A 193 16.50 -29.55 15.13
C LYS A 193 17.33 -29.95 16.35
N LEU A 194 18.02 -28.98 17.00
CA LEU A 194 18.81 -29.21 18.22
C LEU A 194 17.95 -29.23 19.47
N ASP A 195 16.75 -28.59 19.45
CA ASP A 195 15.81 -28.54 20.57
C ASP A 195 14.84 -29.73 20.61
N LEU A 196 14.92 -30.66 19.64
CA LEU A 196 14.05 -31.84 19.52
C LEU A 196 14.85 -33.19 19.60
N GLY A 197 16.09 -33.13 20.01
CA GLY A 197 16.97 -34.29 20.21
C GLY A 197 17.19 -34.65 21.66
#